data_19206fd72bb653cf51ecd7c3276afd36
#
_entry.id   19206fd72bb653cf51ecd7c3276afd36
#
_cell.length_a   1.000
_cell.length_b   1.000
_cell.length_c   1.000
_cell.angle_alpha   90.00
_cell.angle_beta   90.00
_cell.angle_gamma   90.00
#
_symmetry.space_group_name_H-M   'P 1'
#
loop_
_entity.id
_entity.type
_entity.pdbx_description
1 polymer ?
#
loop_
_entity_poly.entity_id
_entity_poly.type
_entity_poly.pdbx_seq_one_letter_code
_entity_poly.pdbx_strand_id
1 'polypeptide(L)'
;MRKSFAAMLLLLALLVPVLAACGQAASTEQPTAAAAPTAAAAPTAAPAPTAAAEPTAAPTAAAEPTAAPTAAAAGGAIKIGMVTDIAKLGDKSFNDSAWAGVQMAAKELGVEPKVIETTDPNDYEKNIGQFVSEGYNVIVTVGFALAEATNTAAKANPEIKFIGVDQFQADTIPNVAGLVFNEDQAGYLAGYLAASLSKSGKIGAILGTDAVPPVWRFGEGYRAGAKAAKASTDVQTVYHNDVGFDKTFSDPEWGKATALSMIDKGVDVVFGAGGRTGNGALLAAAERKDKGVMAIGVDTDQYLTVPEAKDVLLSSAFKILDKGTADLIVAASKGSLKGGNNFGEVGLAPFHDLDSKVPADLKTKLEDIRKQLLDGTLKTDVPPAKPAS
;
A
#
# COMPACT_ATOMS: atom_id res chain seq x y z
N MET A 1 -54.12 -3.57 51.10
CA MET A 1 -54.01 -2.24 51.73
C MET A 1 -53.12 -1.41 50.80
N ARG A 2 -53.74 -0.58 49.91
CA ARG A 2 -53.96 0.85 50.05
C ARG A 2 -52.66 1.59 50.33
N LYS A 3 -52.15 2.54 49.57
CA LYS A 3 -52.71 3.65 48.71
C LYS A 3 -51.51 4.22 47.92
N SER A 4 -51.48 4.56 46.66
CA SER A 4 -52.04 5.73 45.95
C SER A 4 -51.45 7.10 46.30
N PHE A 5 -51.25 7.85 45.23
CA PHE A 5 -51.20 9.30 45.01
C PHE A 5 -49.79 9.87 44.69
N ALA A 6 -49.59 10.75 43.82
CA ALA A 6 -50.31 11.40 42.70
C ALA A 6 -49.34 12.45 42.15
N ALA A 7 -49.41 12.59 40.87
CA ALA A 7 -49.14 13.72 39.99
C ALA A 7 -48.84 15.11 40.58
N MET A 8 -47.85 15.81 39.97
CA MET A 8 -47.97 17.26 39.79
C MET A 8 -47.28 17.71 38.52
N LEU A 9 -48.11 18.02 37.51
CA LEU A 9 -47.81 18.86 36.36
C LEU A 9 -47.45 20.29 36.83
N LEU A 10 -46.42 20.89 36.21
CA LEU A 10 -46.40 22.35 36.07
C LEU A 10 -45.92 22.74 34.68
N LEU A 11 -46.88 23.18 33.89
CA LEU A 11 -46.75 23.99 32.68
C LEU A 11 -46.17 25.36 33.04
N LEU A 12 -45.18 25.86 32.31
CA LEU A 12 -45.02 27.28 32.11
C LEU A 12 -44.54 27.54 30.69
N ALA A 13 -45.52 28.00 29.89
CA ALA A 13 -45.33 28.68 28.62
C ALA A 13 -45.05 30.16 28.89
N LEU A 14 -44.08 30.78 28.22
CA LEU A 14 -44.03 32.23 28.02
C LEU A 14 -43.20 32.57 26.78
N LEU A 15 -43.91 32.88 25.67
CA LEU A 15 -43.95 34.20 24.99
C LEU A 15 -42.68 34.60 24.20
N VAL A 16 -42.89 34.51 22.88
CA VAL A 16 -42.20 35.26 21.82
C VAL A 16 -42.53 36.75 21.91
N PRO A 17 -41.64 37.67 21.56
CA PRO A 17 -42.06 38.82 20.75
C PRO A 17 -41.37 38.86 19.38
N VAL A 18 -42.19 38.86 18.36
CA VAL A 18 -41.92 39.37 17.02
C VAL A 18 -41.79 40.89 17.12
N LEU A 19 -40.72 41.45 16.60
CA LEU A 19 -40.64 42.86 16.23
C LEU A 19 -40.09 42.95 14.82
N ALA A 20 -40.97 43.26 13.93
CA ALA A 20 -40.72 43.73 12.58
C ALA A 20 -40.16 45.15 12.61
N ALA A 21 -39.11 45.43 11.86
CA ALA A 21 -38.79 46.78 11.42
C ALA A 21 -38.32 46.76 9.97
N CYS A 22 -39.02 47.53 9.19
CA CYS A 22 -38.91 47.75 7.75
C CYS A 22 -37.57 48.40 7.33
N GLY A 23 -37.10 47.96 6.18
CA GLY A 23 -36.76 48.82 5.04
C GLY A 23 -35.40 49.47 4.99
N GLN A 24 -34.59 49.01 4.05
CA GLN A 24 -33.93 49.94 3.12
C GLN A 24 -33.38 49.20 1.88
N ALA A 25 -33.44 49.94 0.77
CA ALA A 25 -33.37 49.53 -0.61
C ALA A 25 -32.07 48.79 -1.04
N ALA A 26 -32.28 47.89 -1.98
CA ALA A 26 -31.25 47.25 -2.79
C ALA A 26 -30.46 48.31 -3.58
N SER A 27 -29.14 48.25 -3.46
CA SER A 27 -28.19 48.83 -4.42
C SER A 27 -27.60 47.68 -5.22
N THR A 28 -28.00 47.61 -6.47
CA THR A 28 -27.44 46.74 -7.51
C THR A 28 -26.10 47.31 -7.93
N GLU A 29 -25.00 46.74 -7.45
CA GLU A 29 -23.71 46.93 -8.09
C GLU A 29 -23.51 45.87 -9.20
N GLN A 30 -23.46 46.37 -10.42
CA GLN A 30 -23.17 45.66 -11.64
C GLN A 30 -21.69 45.27 -11.65
N PRO A 31 -21.31 44.01 -11.97
CA PRO A 31 -19.91 43.63 -12.03
C PRO A 31 -19.25 44.32 -13.24
N THR A 32 -18.20 45.05 -12.94
CA THR A 32 -17.31 45.72 -13.93
C THR A 32 -16.60 44.63 -14.73
N ALA A 33 -16.67 44.74 -16.04
CA ALA A 33 -15.99 43.87 -17.01
C ALA A 33 -14.46 43.87 -16.78
N ALA A 34 -13.90 42.68 -16.71
CA ALA A 34 -12.45 42.46 -16.69
C ALA A 34 -11.84 42.90 -17.99
N ALA A 35 -10.80 43.73 -17.91
CA ALA A 35 -10.01 44.20 -19.02
C ALA A 35 -9.29 43.02 -19.71
N ALA A 36 -9.32 43.02 -21.05
CA ALA A 36 -8.63 42.05 -21.90
C ALA A 36 -7.09 42.14 -21.70
N PRO A 37 -6.38 41.00 -21.74
CA PRO A 37 -4.91 41.03 -21.66
C PRO A 37 -4.30 41.64 -22.93
N THR A 38 -3.39 42.55 -22.73
CA THR A 38 -2.58 43.23 -23.75
C THR A 38 -1.69 42.20 -24.46
N ALA A 39 -1.69 42.23 -25.79
CA ALA A 39 -0.89 41.39 -26.66
C ALA A 39 0.61 41.48 -26.32
N ALA A 40 1.23 40.32 -26.16
CA ALA A 40 2.66 40.16 -26.00
C ALA A 40 3.39 40.53 -27.30
N ALA A 41 4.46 41.34 -27.19
CA ALA A 41 5.31 41.74 -28.27
C ALA A 41 6.04 40.53 -28.88
N ALA A 42 6.17 40.55 -30.22
CA ALA A 42 6.88 39.54 -31.00
C ALA A 42 8.38 39.48 -30.64
N PRO A 43 8.99 38.28 -30.65
CA PRO A 43 10.43 38.17 -30.41
C PRO A 43 11.23 38.70 -31.60
N THR A 44 12.25 39.50 -31.30
CA THR A 44 13.22 40.08 -32.22
C THR A 44 14.10 38.96 -32.81
N ALA A 45 14.31 39.04 -34.13
CA ALA A 45 15.09 38.07 -34.91
C ALA A 45 16.54 37.95 -34.42
N ALA A 46 17.03 36.70 -34.37
CA ALA A 46 18.43 36.39 -34.10
C ALA A 46 19.33 36.78 -35.28
N PRO A 47 20.59 37.23 -35.04
CA PRO A 47 21.53 37.52 -36.10
C PRO A 47 22.06 36.26 -36.79
N ALA A 48 22.31 36.35 -38.09
CA ALA A 48 22.80 35.30 -38.98
C ALA A 48 24.20 34.79 -38.57
N PRO A 49 24.53 33.52 -38.82
CA PRO A 49 25.84 32.97 -38.52
C PRO A 49 26.89 33.41 -39.52
N THR A 50 28.02 33.86 -39.01
CA THR A 50 29.23 34.24 -39.77
C THR A 50 29.95 33.00 -40.28
N ALA A 51 30.46 33.08 -41.50
CA ALA A 51 31.04 32.02 -42.28
C ALA A 51 32.19 31.24 -41.60
N ALA A 52 32.25 29.97 -41.95
CA ALA A 52 33.24 28.98 -41.53
C ALA A 52 34.64 29.36 -42.07
N ALA A 53 35.66 29.18 -41.24
CA ALA A 53 37.05 29.11 -41.65
C ALA A 53 37.42 27.63 -41.93
N GLU A 54 38.16 27.41 -43.05
CA GLU A 54 38.63 26.09 -43.48
C GLU A 54 39.59 25.43 -42.49
N PRO A 55 39.58 24.10 -42.37
CA PRO A 55 40.55 23.37 -41.57
C PRO A 55 41.82 23.04 -42.37
N THR A 56 42.96 23.41 -41.85
CA THR A 56 44.26 22.94 -42.32
C THR A 56 44.85 21.95 -41.31
N ALA A 57 45.38 20.87 -41.85
CA ALA A 57 46.41 19.97 -41.33
C ALA A 57 45.99 18.53 -40.91
N ALA A 58 46.64 17.70 -41.53
CA ALA A 58 46.95 16.29 -41.67
C ALA A 58 46.82 15.35 -40.47
N PRO A 59 46.64 14.05 -40.70
CA PRO A 59 46.25 13.09 -39.69
C PRO A 59 47.46 12.60 -38.88
N THR A 60 47.30 12.68 -37.55
CA THR A 60 48.18 12.00 -36.59
C THR A 60 47.62 10.64 -36.31
N ALA A 61 48.49 9.64 -36.24
CA ALA A 61 48.26 8.22 -36.13
C ALA A 61 47.15 7.81 -35.14
N ALA A 62 46.35 6.81 -35.55
CA ALA A 62 45.38 6.13 -34.72
C ALA A 62 46.03 5.53 -33.47
N ALA A 63 45.59 6.00 -32.29
CA ALA A 63 45.82 5.28 -31.07
C ALA A 63 44.92 4.03 -31.08
N GLU A 64 45.49 2.87 -30.78
CA GLU A 64 44.75 1.60 -30.56
C GLU A 64 43.61 1.80 -29.57
N PRO A 65 42.46 1.12 -29.73
CA PRO A 65 41.37 1.18 -28.78
C PRO A 65 41.83 0.62 -27.44
N THR A 66 41.98 1.49 -26.47
CA THR A 66 42.13 1.11 -25.06
C THR A 66 40.94 0.27 -24.71
N ALA A 67 41.15 -0.98 -24.31
CA ALA A 67 40.12 -1.91 -23.87
C ALA A 67 39.23 -1.19 -22.85
N ALA A 68 37.90 -1.31 -23.05
CA ALA A 68 36.91 -0.85 -22.10
C ALA A 68 37.28 -1.41 -20.71
N PRO A 69 37.17 -0.63 -19.65
CA PRO A 69 37.41 -1.16 -18.33
C PRO A 69 36.43 -2.31 -18.11
N THR A 70 36.96 -3.53 -18.04
CA THR A 70 36.27 -4.69 -17.51
C THR A 70 35.77 -4.24 -16.13
N ALA A 71 34.45 -4.20 -15.94
CA ALA A 71 33.85 -3.92 -14.64
C ALA A 71 34.45 -4.96 -13.67
N ALA A 72 35.42 -4.55 -12.91
CA ALA A 72 35.92 -5.32 -11.79
C ALA A 72 34.70 -5.53 -10.89
N ALA A 73 34.30 -6.80 -10.71
CA ALA A 73 33.43 -7.18 -9.62
C ALA A 73 34.04 -6.57 -8.35
N ALA A 74 33.36 -5.58 -7.78
CA ALA A 74 33.77 -5.00 -6.52
C ALA A 74 33.66 -6.11 -5.45
N GLY A 75 34.78 -6.79 -5.19
CA GLY A 75 34.93 -7.84 -4.18
C GLY A 75 34.95 -7.26 -2.76
N GLY A 76 34.08 -6.36 -2.43
CA GLY A 76 33.78 -5.95 -1.07
C GLY A 76 32.72 -6.87 -0.47
N ALA A 77 32.84 -7.19 0.84
CA ALA A 77 31.83 -7.95 1.55
C ALA A 77 30.46 -7.27 1.33
N ILE A 78 29.44 -8.08 1.02
CA ILE A 78 28.10 -7.56 0.84
C ILE A 78 27.56 -6.99 2.16
N LYS A 79 26.98 -5.79 2.13
CA LYS A 79 26.32 -5.14 3.26
C LYS A 79 24.88 -4.86 2.88
N ILE A 80 23.95 -5.42 3.66
CA ILE A 80 22.50 -5.31 3.40
C ILE A 80 21.87 -4.39 4.44
N GLY A 81 21.25 -3.31 4.00
CA GLY A 81 20.45 -2.41 4.82
C GLY A 81 19.00 -2.44 4.45
N MET A 82 18.10 -2.25 5.42
CA MET A 82 16.67 -2.05 5.18
C MET A 82 16.18 -0.77 5.86
N VAL A 83 15.39 0.02 5.15
CA VAL A 83 14.66 1.17 5.69
C VAL A 83 13.18 0.83 5.67
N THR A 84 12.51 0.88 6.82
CA THR A 84 11.06 0.68 6.92
C THR A 84 10.30 1.95 6.56
N ASP A 85 9.04 1.79 6.22
CA ASP A 85 8.09 2.90 6.31
C ASP A 85 7.75 3.25 7.77
N ILE A 86 6.79 4.17 7.94
CA ILE A 86 6.38 4.70 9.24
C ILE A 86 5.70 3.65 10.14
N ALA A 87 5.18 2.54 9.58
CA ALA A 87 4.56 1.47 10.36
C ALA A 87 5.57 0.65 11.15
N LYS A 88 6.86 0.65 10.76
CA LYS A 88 7.99 0.00 11.45
C LYS A 88 7.85 -1.53 11.57
N LEU A 89 8.84 -2.14 12.18
CA LEU A 89 8.77 -3.55 12.58
C LEU A 89 7.76 -3.77 13.72
N GLY A 90 7.30 -5.01 13.85
CA GLY A 90 6.26 -5.40 14.79
C GLY A 90 4.84 -5.12 14.26
N ASP A 91 4.70 -4.88 12.96
CA ASP A 91 3.39 -4.73 12.31
C ASP A 91 2.69 -6.08 12.05
N LYS A 92 3.42 -7.20 12.26
CA LYS A 92 2.96 -8.58 12.08
C LYS A 92 2.45 -8.88 10.65
N SER A 93 2.93 -8.11 9.68
CA SER A 93 2.43 -8.09 8.31
C SER A 93 3.54 -7.63 7.35
N PHE A 94 3.45 -6.43 6.78
CA PHE A 94 4.23 -5.92 5.66
C PHE A 94 5.72 -5.74 5.94
N ASN A 95 6.06 -4.90 6.94
CA ASN A 95 7.47 -4.63 7.27
C ASN A 95 8.17 -5.86 7.86
N ASP A 96 7.47 -6.60 8.74
CA ASP A 96 8.03 -7.83 9.32
C ASP A 96 8.30 -8.89 8.25
N SER A 97 7.44 -9.02 7.23
CA SER A 97 7.64 -9.97 6.13
C SER A 97 8.80 -9.56 5.22
N ALA A 98 8.96 -8.27 4.91
CA ALA A 98 10.11 -7.77 4.17
C ALA A 98 11.41 -8.00 4.95
N TRP A 99 11.40 -7.73 6.26
CA TRP A 99 12.55 -7.98 7.13
C TRP A 99 12.91 -9.46 7.22
N ALA A 100 11.93 -10.35 7.29
CA ALA A 100 12.17 -11.80 7.23
C ALA A 100 12.89 -12.18 5.93
N GLY A 101 12.53 -11.60 4.80
CA GLY A 101 13.22 -11.79 3.53
C GLY A 101 14.66 -11.30 3.55
N VAL A 102 14.90 -10.12 4.14
CA VAL A 102 16.28 -9.61 4.36
C VAL A 102 17.10 -10.58 5.21
N GLN A 103 16.53 -11.09 6.30
CA GLN A 103 17.20 -12.05 7.18
C GLN A 103 17.46 -13.40 6.48
N MET A 104 16.53 -13.87 5.64
CA MET A 104 16.72 -15.09 4.84
C MET A 104 17.92 -14.95 3.90
N ALA A 105 17.98 -13.85 3.13
CA ALA A 105 19.09 -13.59 2.23
C ALA A 105 20.42 -13.40 2.98
N ALA A 106 20.41 -12.66 4.09
CA ALA A 106 21.59 -12.43 4.92
C ALA A 106 22.16 -13.74 5.47
N LYS A 107 21.29 -14.66 5.91
CA LYS A 107 21.68 -16.00 6.36
C LYS A 107 22.28 -16.82 5.22
N GLU A 108 21.70 -16.81 4.02
CA GLU A 108 22.24 -17.50 2.84
C GLU A 108 23.63 -16.97 2.46
N LEU A 109 23.81 -15.64 2.56
CA LEU A 109 25.04 -14.95 2.17
C LEU A 109 26.09 -14.90 3.29
N GLY A 110 25.76 -15.34 4.51
CA GLY A 110 26.66 -15.34 5.66
C GLY A 110 27.02 -13.94 6.17
N VAL A 111 26.07 -12.97 6.12
CA VAL A 111 26.28 -11.59 6.52
C VAL A 111 25.22 -11.14 7.55
N GLU A 112 25.53 -10.07 8.30
CA GLU A 112 24.61 -9.46 9.25
C GLU A 112 23.91 -8.24 8.60
N PRO A 113 22.59 -8.23 8.47
CA PRO A 113 21.85 -7.11 7.94
C PRO A 113 21.57 -6.06 9.01
N LYS A 114 21.31 -4.82 8.60
CA LYS A 114 20.91 -3.73 9.50
C LYS A 114 19.57 -3.15 9.04
N VAL A 115 18.72 -2.75 10.00
CA VAL A 115 17.48 -2.05 9.73
C VAL A 115 17.49 -0.67 10.37
N ILE A 116 16.93 0.30 9.68
CA ILE A 116 16.56 1.63 10.20
C ILE A 116 15.05 1.73 10.15
N GLU A 117 14.44 1.87 11.32
CA GLU A 117 13.01 2.07 11.46
C GLU A 117 12.69 3.56 11.37
N THR A 118 11.94 3.97 10.36
CA THR A 118 11.58 5.36 10.15
C THR A 118 10.54 5.82 11.18
N THR A 119 10.76 6.96 11.81
CA THR A 119 9.86 7.56 12.81
C THR A 119 9.13 8.79 12.31
N ASP A 120 9.63 9.43 11.26
CA ASP A 120 9.04 10.57 10.60
C ASP A 120 9.16 10.37 9.07
N PRO A 121 8.07 10.50 8.31
CA PRO A 121 8.12 10.35 6.84
C PRO A 121 9.14 11.29 6.14
N ASN A 122 9.46 12.42 6.76
CA ASN A 122 10.46 13.36 6.25
C ASN A 122 11.90 12.84 6.38
N ASP A 123 12.14 11.76 7.15
CA ASP A 123 13.47 11.17 7.34
C ASP A 123 13.82 10.09 6.31
N TYR A 124 12.96 9.76 5.32
CA TYR A 124 13.24 8.70 4.35
C TYR A 124 14.56 8.88 3.61
N GLU A 125 14.81 10.07 3.04
CA GLU A 125 16.06 10.36 2.34
C GLU A 125 17.27 10.28 3.26
N LYS A 126 17.17 10.82 4.48
CA LYS A 126 18.22 10.77 5.50
C LYS A 126 18.56 9.34 5.89
N ASN A 127 17.54 8.50 6.12
CA ASN A 127 17.72 7.10 6.52
C ASN A 127 18.37 6.28 5.42
N ILE A 128 17.97 6.48 4.16
CA ILE A 128 18.64 5.87 3.00
C ILE A 128 20.07 6.38 2.87
N GLY A 129 20.29 7.69 2.98
CA GLY A 129 21.58 8.35 2.91
C GLY A 129 22.56 7.86 3.99
N GLN A 130 22.06 7.47 5.17
CA GLN A 130 22.89 6.87 6.21
C GLN A 130 23.50 5.55 5.72
N PHE A 131 22.72 4.64 5.13
CA PHE A 131 23.25 3.40 4.57
C PHE A 131 24.24 3.63 3.43
N VAL A 132 23.93 4.61 2.55
CA VAL A 132 24.85 5.01 1.47
C VAL A 132 26.20 5.46 2.06
N SER A 133 26.20 6.34 3.07
CA SER A 133 27.43 6.88 3.70
C SER A 133 28.20 5.81 4.49
N GLU A 134 27.53 4.81 5.04
CA GLU A 134 28.13 3.68 5.74
C GLU A 134 28.65 2.58 4.76
N GLY A 135 28.51 2.79 3.44
CA GLY A 135 29.01 1.90 2.39
C GLY A 135 28.22 0.60 2.25
N TYR A 136 26.90 0.66 2.46
CA TYR A 136 26.01 -0.44 2.11
C TYR A 136 25.84 -0.52 0.60
N ASN A 137 25.87 -1.72 0.05
CA ASN A 137 25.82 -1.95 -1.40
C ASN A 137 24.52 -2.65 -1.86
N VAL A 138 23.69 -3.11 -0.93
CA VAL A 138 22.29 -3.51 -1.15
C VAL A 138 21.40 -2.82 -0.11
N ILE A 139 20.48 -2.00 -0.58
CA ILE A 139 19.54 -1.25 0.28
C ILE A 139 18.12 -1.63 -0.11
N VAL A 140 17.36 -2.18 0.85
CA VAL A 140 15.94 -2.47 0.73
C VAL A 140 15.15 -1.31 1.32
N THR A 141 14.22 -0.75 0.57
CA THR A 141 13.33 0.32 1.03
C THR A 141 11.90 -0.18 0.97
N VAL A 142 11.21 -0.17 2.11
CA VAL A 142 9.93 -0.85 2.27
C VAL A 142 8.78 0.16 2.29
N GLY A 143 7.88 0.06 1.32
CA GLY A 143 6.68 0.86 1.22
C GLY A 143 6.65 1.88 0.09
N PHE A 144 5.45 2.11 -0.44
CA PHE A 144 5.17 3.04 -1.53
C PHE A 144 5.71 4.46 -1.30
N ALA A 145 5.62 4.95 -0.05
CA ALA A 145 6.01 6.32 0.28
C ALA A 145 7.53 6.58 0.15
N LEU A 146 8.36 5.53 0.16
CA LEU A 146 9.81 5.66 0.00
C LEU A 146 10.25 5.73 -1.47
N ALA A 147 9.35 5.54 -2.44
CA ALA A 147 9.73 5.38 -3.85
C ALA A 147 10.54 6.56 -4.41
N GLU A 148 10.15 7.80 -4.11
CA GLU A 148 10.86 9.00 -4.57
C GLU A 148 12.26 9.09 -3.97
N ALA A 149 12.39 8.91 -2.65
CA ALA A 149 13.67 8.90 -1.95
C ALA A 149 14.59 7.79 -2.45
N THR A 150 14.04 6.58 -2.70
CA THR A 150 14.75 5.46 -3.29
C THR A 150 15.29 5.79 -4.67
N ASN A 151 14.44 6.32 -5.55
CA ASN A 151 14.81 6.65 -6.92
C ASN A 151 15.86 7.77 -6.97
N THR A 152 15.78 8.75 -6.09
CA THR A 152 16.75 9.85 -5.94
C THR A 152 18.10 9.31 -5.50
N ALA A 153 18.13 8.49 -4.44
CA ALA A 153 19.35 7.86 -3.93
C ALA A 153 19.99 6.93 -4.99
N ALA A 154 19.19 6.17 -5.71
CA ALA A 154 19.67 5.22 -6.72
C ALA A 154 20.33 5.93 -7.92
N LYS A 155 19.74 7.03 -8.39
CA LYS A 155 20.32 7.84 -9.48
C LYS A 155 21.66 8.48 -9.08
N ALA A 156 21.80 8.87 -7.81
CA ALA A 156 23.02 9.44 -7.26
C ALA A 156 24.12 8.40 -7.00
N ASN A 157 23.75 7.12 -6.85
CA ASN A 157 24.66 6.02 -6.44
C ASN A 157 24.45 4.78 -7.34
N PRO A 158 24.87 4.83 -8.62
CA PRO A 158 24.57 3.77 -9.59
C PRO A 158 25.21 2.41 -9.27
N GLU A 159 26.23 2.37 -8.43
CA GLU A 159 26.90 1.15 -7.96
C GLU A 159 26.12 0.41 -6.88
N ILE A 160 25.25 1.11 -6.12
CA ILE A 160 24.42 0.51 -5.07
C ILE A 160 23.17 -0.12 -5.70
N LYS A 161 22.77 -1.28 -5.19
CA LYS A 161 21.55 -1.97 -5.60
C LYS A 161 20.43 -1.64 -4.64
N PHE A 162 19.32 -1.14 -5.19
CA PHE A 162 18.12 -0.82 -4.42
C PHE A 162 17.00 -1.80 -4.74
N ILE A 163 16.30 -2.23 -3.70
CA ILE A 163 15.10 -3.08 -3.80
C ILE A 163 13.96 -2.30 -3.16
N GLY A 164 13.03 -1.82 -3.98
CA GLY A 164 11.86 -1.05 -3.53
C GLY A 164 10.64 -1.94 -3.40
N VAL A 165 10.23 -2.26 -2.16
CA VAL A 165 9.03 -3.08 -1.89
C VAL A 165 7.78 -2.21 -2.02
N ASP A 166 6.81 -2.65 -2.83
CA ASP A 166 5.62 -1.89 -3.24
C ASP A 166 5.96 -0.57 -3.98
N GLN A 167 7.11 -0.52 -4.67
CA GLN A 167 7.57 0.66 -5.40
C GLN A 167 7.58 0.37 -6.91
N PHE A 168 6.47 0.66 -7.56
CA PHE A 168 6.33 0.49 -9.01
C PHE A 168 7.24 1.48 -9.74
N GLN A 169 8.05 0.97 -10.67
CA GLN A 169 8.94 1.74 -11.52
C GLN A 169 8.23 2.06 -12.85
N ALA A 170 7.76 3.29 -13.01
CA ALA A 170 7.20 3.76 -14.29
C ALA A 170 8.28 3.84 -15.36
N ASP A 171 9.45 4.37 -14.97
CA ASP A 171 10.67 4.36 -15.77
C ASP A 171 11.70 3.43 -15.12
N THR A 172 12.33 2.57 -15.91
CA THR A 172 13.34 1.65 -15.39
C THR A 172 14.61 2.39 -14.99
N ILE A 173 14.95 2.32 -13.71
CA ILE A 173 16.25 2.76 -13.18
C ILE A 173 17.13 1.51 -13.05
N PRO A 174 18.30 1.44 -13.70
CA PRO A 174 19.07 0.20 -13.87
C PRO A 174 19.47 -0.51 -12.56
N ASN A 175 19.61 0.22 -11.46
CA ASN A 175 19.99 -0.29 -10.15
C ASN A 175 18.84 -0.30 -9.13
N VAL A 176 17.57 -0.14 -9.58
CA VAL A 176 16.37 -0.25 -8.73
C VAL A 176 15.49 -1.40 -9.22
N ALA A 177 15.29 -2.40 -8.38
CA ALA A 177 14.30 -3.46 -8.59
C ALA A 177 13.07 -3.17 -7.71
N GLY A 178 11.95 -2.83 -8.34
CA GLY A 178 10.67 -2.75 -7.66
C GLY A 178 10.10 -4.15 -7.45
N LEU A 179 9.89 -4.57 -6.22
CA LEU A 179 9.09 -5.74 -5.88
C LEU A 179 7.64 -5.32 -5.77
N VAL A 180 6.82 -5.69 -6.73
CA VAL A 180 5.42 -5.25 -6.85
C VAL A 180 4.49 -6.47 -6.94
N PHE A 181 3.21 -6.26 -6.66
CA PHE A 181 2.24 -7.35 -6.58
C PHE A 181 0.94 -6.99 -7.27
N ASN A 182 0.14 -8.01 -7.57
CA ASN A 182 -1.23 -7.85 -8.06
C ASN A 182 -2.21 -7.97 -6.88
N GLU A 183 -2.23 -6.95 -6.00
CA GLU A 183 -3.02 -6.95 -4.76
C GLU A 183 -4.52 -7.07 -5.03
N ASP A 184 -5.00 -6.56 -6.16
CA ASP A 184 -6.37 -6.73 -6.64
C ASP A 184 -6.75 -8.20 -6.79
N GLN A 185 -5.82 -9.07 -7.20
CA GLN A 185 -6.07 -10.50 -7.32
C GLN A 185 -6.20 -11.17 -5.95
N ALA A 186 -5.32 -10.85 -4.99
CA ALA A 186 -5.44 -11.35 -3.62
C ALA A 186 -6.71 -10.81 -2.93
N GLY A 187 -6.99 -9.53 -3.10
CA GLY A 187 -8.24 -8.92 -2.66
C GLY A 187 -9.48 -9.59 -3.25
N TYR A 188 -9.45 -9.90 -4.55
CA TYR A 188 -10.54 -10.61 -5.22
C TYR A 188 -10.80 -11.99 -4.61
N LEU A 189 -9.77 -12.78 -4.37
CA LEU A 189 -9.88 -14.08 -3.71
C LEU A 189 -10.44 -13.95 -2.30
N ALA A 190 -9.97 -12.98 -1.51
CA ALA A 190 -10.45 -12.70 -0.16
C ALA A 190 -11.94 -12.29 -0.17
N GLY A 191 -12.33 -11.41 -1.07
CA GLY A 191 -13.72 -10.97 -1.23
C GLY A 191 -14.65 -12.09 -1.66
N TYR A 192 -14.19 -12.93 -2.61
CA TYR A 192 -14.93 -14.10 -3.04
C TYR A 192 -15.16 -15.09 -1.88
N LEU A 193 -14.10 -15.39 -1.09
CA LEU A 193 -14.17 -16.22 0.10
C LEU A 193 -15.14 -15.64 1.13
N ALA A 194 -14.98 -14.35 1.46
CA ALA A 194 -15.81 -13.67 2.46
C ALA A 194 -17.30 -13.71 2.09
N ALA A 195 -17.66 -13.34 0.86
CA ALA A 195 -19.05 -13.31 0.40
C ALA A 195 -19.68 -14.71 0.32
N SER A 196 -18.86 -15.73 -0.01
CA SER A 196 -19.32 -17.13 -0.06
C SER A 196 -19.65 -17.68 1.33
N LEU A 197 -18.93 -17.27 2.38
CA LEU A 197 -19.11 -17.76 3.75
C LEU A 197 -19.99 -16.86 4.61
N SER A 198 -20.22 -15.61 4.22
CA SER A 198 -21.08 -14.68 4.94
C SER A 198 -22.53 -15.20 5.01
N LYS A 199 -23.06 -15.27 6.23
CA LYS A 199 -24.45 -15.65 6.53
C LYS A 199 -25.38 -14.43 6.49
N SER A 200 -24.87 -13.27 6.90
CA SER A 200 -25.63 -12.01 6.90
C SER A 200 -25.77 -11.39 5.52
N GLY A 201 -24.86 -11.76 4.60
CA GLY A 201 -24.69 -11.08 3.30
C GLY A 201 -24.02 -9.71 3.41
N LYS A 202 -23.44 -9.38 4.58
CA LYS A 202 -22.71 -8.14 4.84
C LYS A 202 -21.27 -8.46 5.21
N ILE A 203 -20.33 -7.89 4.48
CA ILE A 203 -18.90 -8.05 4.75
C ILE A 203 -18.22 -6.68 4.80
N GLY A 204 -17.11 -6.60 5.53
CA GLY A 204 -16.39 -5.34 5.73
C GLY A 204 -14.92 -5.44 5.41
N ALA A 205 -14.30 -4.32 5.02
CA ALA A 205 -12.85 -4.19 4.95
C ALA A 205 -12.41 -2.91 5.67
N ILE A 206 -11.41 -3.05 6.52
CA ILE A 206 -10.73 -1.99 7.24
C ILE A 206 -9.34 -1.87 6.65
N LEU A 207 -9.07 -0.73 6.06
CA LEU A 207 -7.94 -0.53 5.16
C LEU A 207 -7.11 0.68 5.64
N GLY A 208 -5.83 0.70 5.28
CA GLY A 208 -4.97 1.86 5.49
C GLY A 208 -5.53 3.09 4.76
N THR A 209 -4.90 3.54 3.70
CA THR A 209 -5.40 4.66 2.89
C THR A 209 -5.53 4.30 1.41
N ASP A 210 -6.54 4.83 0.75
CA ASP A 210 -6.74 4.67 -0.70
C ASP A 210 -5.81 5.55 -1.55
N ALA A 211 -5.01 6.41 -0.90
CA ALA A 211 -3.91 7.13 -1.55
C ALA A 211 -2.71 6.23 -1.88
N VAL A 212 -2.62 5.05 -1.25
CA VAL A 212 -1.59 4.03 -1.52
C VAL A 212 -2.15 3.01 -2.50
N PRO A 213 -1.63 2.94 -3.75
CA PRO A 213 -2.17 2.07 -4.80
C PRO A 213 -2.31 0.59 -4.41
N PRO A 214 -1.35 -0.07 -3.74
CA PRO A 214 -1.52 -1.42 -3.21
C PRO A 214 -2.74 -1.59 -2.31
N VAL A 215 -3.00 -0.65 -1.39
CA VAL A 215 -4.14 -0.70 -0.45
C VAL A 215 -5.46 -0.49 -1.18
N TRP A 216 -5.50 0.47 -2.11
CA TRP A 216 -6.64 0.66 -3.01
C TRP A 216 -6.99 -0.61 -3.78
N ARG A 217 -5.97 -1.27 -4.37
CA ARG A 217 -6.14 -2.50 -5.14
C ARG A 217 -6.66 -3.65 -4.28
N PHE A 218 -6.18 -3.83 -3.06
CA PHE A 218 -6.75 -4.78 -2.12
C PHE A 218 -8.24 -4.52 -1.86
N GLY A 219 -8.61 -3.28 -1.58
CA GLY A 219 -10.00 -2.90 -1.25
C GLY A 219 -10.96 -3.10 -2.42
N GLU A 220 -10.58 -2.67 -3.61
CA GLU A 220 -11.43 -2.81 -4.80
C GLU A 220 -11.44 -4.25 -5.34
N GLY A 221 -10.32 -4.96 -5.24
CA GLY A 221 -10.28 -6.40 -5.49
C GLY A 221 -11.24 -7.16 -4.59
N TYR A 222 -11.24 -6.85 -3.28
CA TYR A 222 -12.17 -7.44 -2.31
C TYR A 222 -13.63 -7.20 -2.70
N ARG A 223 -13.94 -5.97 -3.10
CA ARG A 223 -15.28 -5.61 -3.59
C ARG A 223 -15.66 -6.38 -4.85
N ALA A 224 -14.75 -6.44 -5.84
CA ALA A 224 -14.98 -7.14 -7.10
C ALA A 224 -15.21 -8.64 -6.89
N GLY A 225 -14.35 -9.31 -6.11
CA GLY A 225 -14.46 -10.73 -5.80
C GLY A 225 -15.74 -11.05 -5.03
N ALA A 226 -16.12 -10.22 -4.06
CA ALA A 226 -17.37 -10.39 -3.33
C ALA A 226 -18.59 -10.32 -4.24
N LYS A 227 -18.64 -9.37 -5.16
CA LYS A 227 -19.73 -9.22 -6.13
C LYS A 227 -19.76 -10.37 -7.13
N ALA A 228 -18.61 -10.91 -7.51
CA ALA A 228 -18.52 -12.09 -8.38
C ALA A 228 -19.03 -13.36 -7.68
N ALA A 229 -18.78 -13.53 -6.39
CA ALA A 229 -19.31 -14.64 -5.61
C ALA A 229 -20.82 -14.52 -5.41
N LYS A 230 -21.29 -13.34 -5.03
CA LYS A 230 -22.71 -13.07 -4.74
C LYS A 230 -23.02 -11.59 -4.95
N ALA A 231 -23.67 -11.26 -6.07
CA ALA A 231 -23.93 -9.87 -6.48
C ALA A 231 -24.71 -9.04 -5.44
N SER A 232 -25.53 -9.68 -4.61
CA SER A 232 -26.32 -9.03 -3.55
C SER A 232 -25.54 -8.75 -2.26
N THR A 233 -24.26 -9.17 -2.14
CA THR A 233 -23.47 -8.93 -0.93
C THR A 233 -23.30 -7.43 -0.69
N ASP A 234 -23.59 -6.98 0.54
CA ASP A 234 -23.27 -5.63 1.01
C ASP A 234 -21.80 -5.59 1.43
N VAL A 235 -20.99 -4.82 0.67
CA VAL A 235 -19.54 -4.72 0.88
C VAL A 235 -19.20 -3.33 1.38
N GLN A 236 -18.79 -3.23 2.63
CA GLN A 236 -18.41 -1.98 3.28
C GLN A 236 -16.89 -1.88 3.36
N THR A 237 -16.28 -0.96 2.61
CA THR A 237 -14.84 -0.68 2.69
C THR A 237 -14.65 0.67 3.36
N VAL A 238 -13.79 0.73 4.40
CA VAL A 238 -13.44 1.95 5.10
C VAL A 238 -11.92 2.10 5.11
N TYR A 239 -11.47 3.26 4.66
CA TYR A 239 -10.07 3.66 4.65
C TYR A 239 -9.81 4.68 5.75
N HIS A 240 -8.67 4.56 6.41
CA HIS A 240 -8.24 5.50 7.45
C HIS A 240 -7.62 6.76 6.83
N ASN A 241 -8.45 7.53 6.13
CA ASN A 241 -8.05 8.72 5.39
C ASN A 241 -8.16 10.03 6.19
N ASP A 242 -8.71 9.97 7.40
CA ASP A 242 -9.01 11.12 8.26
C ASP A 242 -7.85 11.52 9.18
N VAL A 243 -6.70 10.88 9.01
CA VAL A 243 -5.48 11.13 9.80
C VAL A 243 -4.28 11.39 8.88
N GLY A 244 -3.19 11.88 9.45
CA GLY A 244 -1.91 11.97 8.75
C GLY A 244 -1.35 10.58 8.39
N PHE A 245 -0.53 10.54 7.35
CA PHE A 245 0.06 9.30 6.85
C PHE A 245 0.83 8.52 7.93
N ASP A 246 1.35 9.22 8.94
CA ASP A 246 2.03 8.67 10.11
C ASP A 246 1.16 7.74 10.96
N LYS A 247 -0.16 7.88 10.91
CA LYS A 247 -1.12 7.06 11.69
C LYS A 247 -1.89 6.04 10.89
N THR A 248 -2.01 6.24 9.59
CA THR A 248 -2.84 5.43 8.69
C THR A 248 -2.63 3.92 8.86
N PHE A 249 -1.40 3.48 9.09
CA PHE A 249 -1.02 2.06 9.23
C PHE A 249 -0.66 1.65 10.66
N SER A 250 -0.72 2.58 11.62
CA SER A 250 -0.23 2.37 12.99
C SER A 250 -1.27 2.60 14.09
N ASP A 251 -2.58 2.63 13.75
CA ASP A 251 -3.70 2.90 14.65
C ASP A 251 -4.63 1.67 14.83
N PRO A 252 -4.22 0.65 15.62
CA PRO A 252 -5.03 -0.53 15.85
C PRO A 252 -6.33 -0.23 16.60
N GLU A 253 -6.38 0.81 17.41
CA GLU A 253 -7.58 1.19 18.17
C GLU A 253 -8.68 1.70 17.23
N TRP A 254 -8.33 2.57 16.26
CA TRP A 254 -9.26 3.00 15.23
C TRP A 254 -9.74 1.81 14.38
N GLY A 255 -8.82 0.95 13.97
CA GLY A 255 -9.14 -0.25 13.19
C GLY A 255 -10.12 -1.15 13.93
N LYS A 256 -9.88 -1.39 15.24
CA LYS A 256 -10.74 -2.18 16.10
C LYS A 256 -12.13 -1.53 16.28
N ALA A 257 -12.17 -0.24 16.61
CA ALA A 257 -13.42 0.47 16.82
C ALA A 257 -14.29 0.50 15.55
N THR A 258 -13.67 0.72 14.39
CA THR A 258 -14.33 0.72 13.08
C THR A 258 -14.90 -0.67 12.77
N ALA A 259 -14.13 -1.74 12.97
CA ALA A 259 -14.59 -3.11 12.75
C ALA A 259 -15.74 -3.49 13.70
N LEU A 260 -15.65 -3.15 14.99
CA LEU A 260 -16.73 -3.37 15.96
C LEU A 260 -18.01 -2.66 15.53
N SER A 261 -17.93 -1.40 15.06
CA SER A 261 -19.08 -0.66 14.54
C SER A 261 -19.73 -1.34 13.33
N MET A 262 -18.92 -1.92 12.42
CA MET A 262 -19.43 -2.71 11.28
C MET A 262 -20.09 -4.01 11.74
N ILE A 263 -19.47 -4.73 12.67
CA ILE A 263 -19.98 -5.99 13.22
C ILE A 263 -21.32 -5.75 13.92
N ASP A 264 -21.46 -4.68 14.68
CA ASP A 264 -22.70 -4.33 15.37
C ASP A 264 -23.83 -3.94 14.38
N LYS A 265 -23.49 -3.55 13.13
CA LYS A 265 -24.42 -3.35 12.02
C LYS A 265 -24.67 -4.61 11.17
N GLY A 266 -24.13 -5.75 11.61
CA GLY A 266 -24.38 -7.06 11.04
C GLY A 266 -23.33 -7.56 10.04
N VAL A 267 -22.15 -6.93 9.93
CA VAL A 267 -21.02 -7.52 9.22
C VAL A 267 -20.56 -8.77 9.96
N ASP A 268 -20.37 -9.87 9.25
CA ASP A 268 -19.97 -11.16 9.83
C ASP A 268 -18.65 -11.71 9.26
N VAL A 269 -18.06 -11.05 8.26
CA VAL A 269 -16.69 -11.31 7.82
C VAL A 269 -15.98 -9.96 7.63
N VAL A 270 -14.82 -9.77 8.28
CA VAL A 270 -14.01 -8.56 8.17
C VAL A 270 -12.65 -8.87 7.54
N PHE A 271 -12.20 -8.00 6.64
CA PHE A 271 -10.87 -8.02 6.05
C PHE A 271 -10.05 -6.87 6.64
N GLY A 272 -8.87 -7.16 7.20
CA GLY A 272 -7.98 -6.16 7.76
C GLY A 272 -6.75 -5.99 6.88
N ALA A 273 -6.64 -4.88 6.14
CA ALA A 273 -5.50 -4.60 5.25
C ALA A 273 -4.94 -3.18 5.47
N GLY A 274 -3.96 -3.07 6.35
CA GLY A 274 -3.38 -1.78 6.71
C GLY A 274 -2.44 -1.87 7.92
N GLY A 275 -1.52 -2.83 7.92
CA GLY A 275 -0.56 -2.98 9.01
C GLY A 275 -1.23 -3.15 10.37
N ARG A 276 -0.77 -2.42 11.39
CA ARG A 276 -1.36 -2.48 12.74
C ARG A 276 -2.83 -2.03 12.77
N THR A 277 -3.22 -1.09 11.93
CA THR A 277 -4.61 -0.65 11.79
C THR A 277 -5.50 -1.81 11.33
N GLY A 278 -5.05 -2.58 10.33
CA GLY A 278 -5.71 -3.81 9.90
C GLY A 278 -5.76 -4.88 10.99
N ASN A 279 -4.68 -5.04 11.77
CA ASN A 279 -4.66 -5.99 12.89
C ASN A 279 -5.74 -5.67 13.93
N GLY A 280 -6.05 -4.39 14.16
CA GLY A 280 -7.17 -3.98 15.01
C GLY A 280 -8.50 -4.60 14.59
N ALA A 281 -8.76 -4.71 13.28
CA ALA A 281 -9.96 -5.35 12.77
C ALA A 281 -10.00 -6.85 13.04
N LEU A 282 -8.86 -7.54 12.94
CA LEU A 282 -8.74 -8.96 13.28
C LEU A 282 -9.06 -9.20 14.76
N LEU A 283 -8.53 -8.33 15.65
CA LEU A 283 -8.80 -8.39 17.08
C LEU A 283 -10.27 -8.09 17.42
N ALA A 284 -10.93 -7.19 16.67
CA ALA A 284 -12.37 -6.96 16.80
C ALA A 284 -13.20 -8.22 16.47
N ALA A 285 -12.83 -8.92 15.39
CA ALA A 285 -13.48 -10.19 15.04
C ALA A 285 -13.26 -11.24 16.13
N ALA A 286 -12.05 -11.36 16.68
CA ALA A 286 -11.73 -12.26 17.78
C ALA A 286 -12.55 -11.94 19.04
N GLU A 287 -12.79 -10.69 19.35
CA GLU A 287 -13.64 -10.24 20.46
C GLU A 287 -15.12 -10.61 20.26
N ARG A 288 -15.56 -10.78 19.01
CA ARG A 288 -16.94 -11.12 18.63
C ARG A 288 -17.08 -12.54 18.09
N LYS A 289 -16.14 -13.44 18.41
CA LYS A 289 -16.15 -14.83 17.94
C LYS A 289 -17.41 -15.60 18.33
N ASP A 290 -17.99 -15.28 19.49
CA ASP A 290 -19.25 -15.84 19.99
C ASP A 290 -20.45 -15.51 19.09
N LYS A 291 -20.41 -14.40 18.34
CA LYS A 291 -21.39 -14.02 17.31
C LYS A 291 -21.13 -14.72 15.95
N GLY A 292 -20.09 -15.54 15.85
CA GLY A 292 -19.71 -16.23 14.62
C GLY A 292 -19.04 -15.34 13.58
N VAL A 293 -18.47 -14.21 14.00
CA VAL A 293 -17.70 -13.31 13.14
C VAL A 293 -16.38 -13.97 12.74
N MET A 294 -15.99 -13.80 11.48
CA MET A 294 -14.75 -14.32 10.92
C MET A 294 -13.89 -13.17 10.37
N ALA A 295 -12.61 -13.44 10.20
CA ALA A 295 -11.66 -12.46 9.70
C ALA A 295 -10.80 -13.00 8.55
N ILE A 296 -10.28 -12.09 7.73
CA ILE A 296 -9.24 -12.33 6.73
C ILE A 296 -8.12 -11.35 7.00
N GLY A 297 -6.89 -11.84 7.06
CA GLY A 297 -5.67 -11.04 7.23
C GLY A 297 -5.04 -10.64 5.90
N VAL A 298 -3.84 -10.02 5.96
CA VAL A 298 -3.16 -9.45 4.79
C VAL A 298 -1.64 -9.68 4.81
N ASP A 299 -1.01 -9.56 3.67
CA ASP A 299 0.43 -9.57 3.39
C ASP A 299 1.13 -10.90 3.68
N THR A 300 0.90 -11.51 4.81
CA THR A 300 1.48 -12.77 5.25
C THR A 300 0.43 -13.71 5.80
N ASP A 301 0.79 -14.92 6.18
CA ASP A 301 -0.09 -15.81 6.92
C ASP A 301 -0.26 -15.32 8.37
N GLN A 302 -1.26 -14.46 8.59
CA GLN A 302 -1.49 -13.84 9.90
C GLN A 302 -2.04 -14.81 10.96
N TYR A 303 -2.40 -16.03 10.58
CA TYR A 303 -2.63 -17.09 11.56
C TYR A 303 -1.38 -17.36 12.41
N LEU A 304 -0.19 -17.23 11.80
CA LEU A 304 1.09 -17.43 12.47
C LEU A 304 1.57 -16.17 13.21
N THR A 305 1.26 -14.97 12.69
CA THR A 305 1.81 -13.70 13.22
C THR A 305 0.86 -12.95 14.14
N VAL A 306 -0.46 -13.23 14.10
CA VAL A 306 -1.49 -12.64 14.96
C VAL A 306 -2.26 -13.77 15.70
N PRO A 307 -1.59 -14.51 16.59
CA PRO A 307 -2.18 -15.68 17.23
C PRO A 307 -3.43 -15.35 18.07
N GLU A 308 -3.61 -14.09 18.47
CA GLU A 308 -4.80 -13.63 19.20
C GLU A 308 -6.08 -13.68 18.37
N ALA A 309 -5.95 -13.68 17.03
CA ALA A 309 -7.09 -13.76 16.10
C ALA A 309 -7.25 -15.14 15.42
N LYS A 310 -6.37 -16.10 15.68
CA LYS A 310 -6.32 -17.38 14.96
C LYS A 310 -7.67 -18.12 14.93
N ASP A 311 -8.45 -18.06 16.02
CA ASP A 311 -9.73 -18.77 16.14
C ASP A 311 -10.82 -18.25 15.18
N VAL A 312 -10.62 -17.06 14.59
CA VAL A 312 -11.55 -16.40 13.67
C VAL A 312 -10.95 -16.15 12.30
N LEU A 313 -9.65 -16.39 12.11
CA LEU A 313 -8.95 -16.16 10.85
C LEU A 313 -9.28 -17.28 9.86
N LEU A 314 -10.06 -16.93 8.82
CA LEU A 314 -10.34 -17.82 7.68
C LEU A 314 -9.09 -18.05 6.83
N SER A 315 -8.35 -16.98 6.58
CA SER A 315 -7.17 -16.96 5.71
C SER A 315 -6.51 -15.59 5.80
N SER A 316 -5.48 -15.35 4.99
CA SER A 316 -4.91 -14.04 4.74
C SER A 316 -4.72 -13.84 3.23
N ALA A 317 -5.05 -12.65 2.72
CA ALA A 317 -4.70 -12.22 1.36
C ALA A 317 -3.21 -11.91 1.33
N PHE A 318 -2.38 -12.89 1.03
CA PHE A 318 -0.93 -12.75 1.15
C PHE A 318 -0.28 -12.15 -0.10
N LYS A 319 0.88 -11.54 0.12
CA LYS A 319 1.95 -11.25 -0.85
C LYS A 319 3.19 -12.02 -0.40
N ILE A 320 3.89 -12.71 -1.31
CA ILE A 320 5.14 -13.40 -0.95
C ILE A 320 6.28 -12.37 -0.87
N LEU A 321 6.24 -11.57 0.21
CA LEU A 321 7.18 -10.48 0.47
C LEU A 321 8.56 -10.99 0.87
N ASP A 322 8.61 -11.96 1.77
CA ASP A 322 9.82 -12.53 2.34
C ASP A 322 10.70 -13.17 1.26
N LYS A 323 10.18 -14.16 0.55
CA LYS A 323 10.91 -14.81 -0.53
C LYS A 323 11.23 -13.85 -1.67
N GLY A 324 10.30 -12.98 -2.07
CA GLY A 324 10.53 -11.99 -3.13
C GLY A 324 11.69 -11.04 -2.78
N THR A 325 11.72 -10.53 -1.55
CA THR A 325 12.81 -9.69 -1.05
C THR A 325 14.13 -10.45 -1.01
N ALA A 326 14.12 -11.69 -0.48
CA ALA A 326 15.33 -12.52 -0.40
C ALA A 326 15.92 -12.82 -1.79
N ASP A 327 15.08 -13.24 -2.74
CA ASP A 327 15.50 -13.57 -4.10
C ASP A 327 16.16 -12.36 -4.80
N LEU A 328 15.63 -11.16 -4.63
CA LEU A 328 16.20 -9.93 -5.22
C LEU A 328 17.51 -9.53 -4.54
N ILE A 329 17.65 -9.69 -3.22
CA ILE A 329 18.93 -9.47 -2.52
C ILE A 329 20.01 -10.45 -3.02
N VAL A 330 19.64 -11.73 -3.15
CA VAL A 330 20.56 -12.76 -3.66
C VAL A 330 20.93 -12.48 -5.12
N ALA A 331 19.98 -12.01 -5.95
CA ALA A 331 20.27 -11.57 -7.32
C ALA A 331 21.22 -10.36 -7.34
N ALA A 332 21.04 -9.40 -6.42
CA ALA A 332 21.93 -8.25 -6.28
C ALA A 332 23.37 -8.69 -5.90
N SER A 333 23.51 -9.61 -4.95
CA SER A 333 24.82 -10.14 -4.53
C SER A 333 25.59 -10.84 -5.64
N LYS A 334 24.85 -11.48 -6.57
CA LYS A 334 25.41 -12.19 -7.74
C LYS A 334 25.61 -11.28 -8.95
N GLY A 335 25.34 -9.98 -8.83
CA GLY A 335 25.41 -9.03 -9.95
C GLY A 335 24.38 -9.26 -11.04
N SER A 336 23.34 -10.05 -10.79
CA SER A 336 22.28 -10.41 -11.75
C SER A 336 20.99 -9.63 -11.56
N LEU A 337 20.92 -8.72 -10.56
CA LEU A 337 19.76 -7.86 -10.35
C LEU A 337 19.50 -7.00 -11.57
N LYS A 338 18.27 -7.02 -12.06
CA LYS A 338 17.80 -6.15 -13.14
C LYS A 338 16.89 -5.08 -12.58
N GLY A 339 17.08 -3.84 -13.02
CA GLY A 339 16.15 -2.75 -12.74
C GLY A 339 14.78 -2.97 -13.35
N GLY A 340 13.79 -2.25 -12.82
CA GLY A 340 12.39 -2.33 -13.24
C GLY A 340 11.52 -3.17 -12.30
N ASN A 341 10.31 -3.53 -12.76
CA ASN A 341 9.32 -4.19 -11.92
C ASN A 341 9.48 -5.71 -11.92
N ASN A 342 9.51 -6.29 -10.73
CA ASN A 342 9.51 -7.72 -10.46
C ASN A 342 8.20 -8.06 -9.74
N PHE A 343 7.32 -8.84 -10.40
CA PHE A 343 6.03 -9.20 -9.85
C PHE A 343 6.15 -10.42 -8.94
N GLY A 344 5.82 -10.22 -7.66
CA GLY A 344 5.74 -11.30 -6.67
C GLY A 344 4.38 -12.01 -6.72
N GLU A 345 4.33 -13.21 -6.14
CA GLU A 345 3.10 -14.00 -6.04
C GLU A 345 2.16 -13.45 -4.99
N VAL A 346 0.85 -13.65 -5.25
CA VAL A 346 -0.25 -13.31 -4.34
C VAL A 346 -1.24 -14.47 -4.26
N GLY A 347 -2.05 -14.51 -3.19
CA GLY A 347 -3.05 -15.55 -3.03
C GLY A 347 -3.74 -15.52 -1.68
N LEU A 348 -4.26 -16.69 -1.27
CA LEU A 348 -4.82 -16.92 0.05
C LEU A 348 -3.94 -17.89 0.84
N ALA A 349 -3.66 -17.54 2.10
CA ALA A 349 -3.00 -18.41 3.05
C ALA A 349 -3.85 -19.66 3.36
N PRO A 350 -3.27 -20.73 3.91
CA PRO A 350 -4.03 -21.89 4.37
C PRO A 350 -5.17 -21.52 5.32
N PHE A 351 -6.24 -22.32 5.33
CA PHE A 351 -7.41 -22.08 6.19
C PHE A 351 -7.22 -22.56 7.64
N HIS A 352 -6.12 -23.25 7.94
CA HIS A 352 -5.73 -23.72 9.26
C HIS A 352 -6.90 -24.35 10.07
N ASP A 353 -7.13 -23.88 11.29
CA ASP A 353 -8.18 -24.41 12.19
C ASP A 353 -9.60 -24.20 11.64
N LEU A 354 -9.79 -23.30 10.69
CA LEU A 354 -11.08 -23.05 10.04
C LEU A 354 -11.25 -23.79 8.70
N ASP A 355 -10.32 -24.68 8.35
CA ASP A 355 -10.35 -25.43 7.07
C ASP A 355 -11.68 -26.19 6.87
N SER A 356 -12.24 -26.77 7.95
CA SER A 356 -13.51 -27.47 7.90
C SER A 356 -14.74 -26.57 7.68
N LYS A 357 -14.60 -25.25 7.89
CA LYS A 357 -15.67 -24.27 7.62
C LYS A 357 -15.73 -23.86 6.15
N VAL A 358 -14.68 -24.14 5.37
CA VAL A 358 -14.62 -23.83 3.95
C VAL A 358 -15.00 -25.08 3.15
N PRO A 359 -16.16 -25.09 2.47
CA PRO A 359 -16.59 -26.24 1.68
C PRO A 359 -15.59 -26.64 0.61
N ALA A 360 -15.48 -27.93 0.31
CA ALA A 360 -14.50 -28.45 -0.65
C ALA A 360 -14.67 -27.87 -2.07
N ASP A 361 -15.90 -27.68 -2.51
CA ASP A 361 -16.24 -27.04 -3.79
C ASP A 361 -15.81 -25.57 -3.83
N LEU A 362 -15.94 -24.85 -2.69
CA LEU A 362 -15.44 -23.47 -2.59
C LEU A 362 -13.90 -23.41 -2.67
N LYS A 363 -13.20 -24.35 -2.01
CA LYS A 363 -11.73 -24.45 -2.11
C LYS A 363 -11.29 -24.67 -3.56
N THR A 364 -11.91 -25.64 -4.25
CA THR A 364 -11.66 -25.89 -5.67
C THR A 364 -11.93 -24.64 -6.51
N LYS A 365 -13.04 -23.95 -6.25
CA LYS A 365 -13.42 -22.74 -6.99
C LYS A 365 -12.41 -21.60 -6.78
N LEU A 366 -11.93 -21.39 -5.55
CA LEU A 366 -10.91 -20.37 -5.23
C LEU A 366 -9.59 -20.68 -5.94
N GLU A 367 -9.19 -21.95 -6.00
CA GLU A 367 -7.96 -22.33 -6.71
C GLU A 367 -8.12 -22.17 -8.24
N ASP A 368 -9.28 -22.45 -8.81
CA ASP A 368 -9.56 -22.20 -10.24
C ASP A 368 -9.56 -20.69 -10.54
N ILE A 369 -10.14 -19.86 -9.66
CA ILE A 369 -10.12 -18.41 -9.78
C ILE A 369 -8.67 -17.91 -9.72
N ARG A 370 -7.87 -18.41 -8.77
CA ARG A 370 -6.45 -18.05 -8.64
C ARG A 370 -5.68 -18.34 -9.94
N LYS A 371 -5.88 -19.52 -10.53
CA LYS A 371 -5.25 -19.89 -11.80
C LYS A 371 -5.67 -18.95 -12.94
N GLN A 372 -6.97 -18.65 -13.05
CA GLN A 372 -7.49 -17.77 -14.08
C GLN A 372 -7.02 -16.31 -13.91
N LEU A 373 -6.82 -15.85 -12.69
CA LEU A 373 -6.23 -14.54 -12.43
C LEU A 373 -4.75 -14.50 -12.83
N LEU A 374 -3.99 -15.55 -12.50
CA LEU A 374 -2.57 -15.65 -12.82
C LEU A 374 -2.30 -15.79 -14.33
N ASP A 375 -3.12 -16.53 -15.07
CA ASP A 375 -2.99 -16.68 -16.52
C ASP A 375 -3.69 -15.57 -17.33
N GLY A 376 -4.39 -14.65 -16.64
CA GLY A 376 -5.05 -13.48 -17.22
C GLY A 376 -6.38 -13.78 -17.96
N THR A 377 -6.90 -15.00 -17.86
CA THR A 377 -8.22 -15.35 -18.42
C THR A 377 -9.37 -14.76 -17.61
N LEU A 378 -9.16 -14.51 -16.32
CA LEU A 378 -10.02 -13.69 -15.46
C LEU A 378 -9.30 -12.39 -15.16
N LYS A 379 -10.01 -11.27 -15.27
CA LYS A 379 -9.53 -9.94 -14.87
C LYS A 379 -10.37 -9.40 -13.74
N THR A 380 -9.74 -8.70 -12.82
CA THR A 380 -10.45 -8.03 -11.71
C THR A 380 -11.13 -6.74 -12.13
N ASP A 381 -10.67 -6.16 -13.26
CA ASP A 381 -11.07 -4.85 -13.80
C ASP A 381 -10.84 -3.68 -12.79
N VAL A 382 -9.97 -3.92 -11.81
CA VAL A 382 -9.57 -2.91 -10.82
C VAL A 382 -8.49 -2.02 -11.43
N PRO A 383 -8.65 -0.69 -11.39
CA PRO A 383 -7.62 0.24 -11.83
C PRO A 383 -6.33 0.09 -11.00
N PRO A 384 -5.14 0.39 -11.55
CA PRO A 384 -3.87 0.26 -10.84
C PRO A 384 -3.74 1.21 -9.63
N ALA A 385 -4.51 2.29 -9.63
CA ALA A 385 -4.62 3.25 -8.53
C ALA A 385 -6.03 3.86 -8.52
N LYS A 386 -6.37 4.52 -7.41
CA LYS A 386 -7.63 5.26 -7.29
C LYS A 386 -7.72 6.31 -8.41
N PRO A 387 -8.78 6.32 -9.22
CA PRO A 387 -8.97 7.36 -10.23
C PRO A 387 -9.01 8.75 -9.60
N ALA A 388 -8.45 9.74 -10.30
CA ALA A 388 -8.58 11.13 -9.89
C ALA A 388 -10.07 11.53 -9.93
N SER A 389 -10.55 12.16 -8.85
CA SER A 389 -11.94 12.65 -8.68
C SER A 389 -12.14 13.94 -9.45
#